data_76a5ccdd3ae8112b068d96d7a4197cf1
#
_entry.id   76a5ccdd3ae8112b068d96d7a4197cf1
#
_cell.length_a   1.000
_cell.length_b   1.000
_cell.length_c   1.000
_cell.angle_alpha   90.00
_cell.angle_beta   90.00
_cell.angle_gamma   90.00
#
_symmetry.space_group_name_H-M   'P 1'
#
loop_
_entity.id
_entity.type
_entity.pdbx_description
1 polymer ?
#
loop_
_entity_poly.entity_id
_entity_poly.type
_entity_poly.pdbx_seq_one_letter_code
_entity_poly.pdbx_strand_id
1 'polypeptide(L)'
;MTVRLVVVSHSEKIADGAAELAAQMAPDVVILPAGGTDDGRIGTSLEKVMAALEQAAGGDGVVVLTDLGSAVMTAESAVEFLPDPDSVLLADAPLVEGLVAAAVAAQAGADATGVRQAAEAVRRAPAPEAPEAPAEEELSGPPEAAGDFELVNQAGMHARPAAKIAGGLAGMDAEVTVNGVDGASMTGLMTLGAGRGSVLHIEAWGPDAAKAVKYVGGLVEAGFGEP
;
A
#
# COMPACT_ATOMS: atom_id res chain seq x y z
N MET A 1 -11.66 -30.81 -4.40
CA MET A 1 -11.22 -30.01 -3.24
C MET A 1 -10.77 -28.68 -3.81
N THR A 2 -10.70 -27.62 -3.03
CA THR A 2 -10.32 -26.28 -3.53
C THR A 2 -9.00 -25.84 -2.90
N VAL A 3 -8.25 -24.98 -3.58
CA VAL A 3 -7.09 -24.28 -3.02
C VAL A 3 -7.54 -23.46 -1.81
N ARG A 4 -6.74 -23.47 -0.74
CA ARG A 4 -7.01 -22.73 0.49
C ARG A 4 -6.11 -21.49 0.56
N LEU A 5 -6.59 -20.44 1.23
CA LEU A 5 -5.87 -19.19 1.34
C LEU A 5 -5.48 -18.91 2.80
N VAL A 6 -4.27 -18.39 3.01
CA VAL A 6 -3.79 -17.92 4.31
C VAL A 6 -3.44 -16.45 4.21
N VAL A 7 -3.95 -15.65 5.12
CA VAL A 7 -3.78 -14.18 5.15
C VAL A 7 -2.89 -13.82 6.33
N VAL A 8 -1.66 -13.41 6.06
CA VAL A 8 -0.69 -13.02 7.10
C VAL A 8 -0.59 -11.50 7.17
N SER A 9 -0.91 -10.93 8.32
CA SER A 9 -0.88 -9.49 8.55
C SER A 9 -0.32 -9.13 9.92
N HIS A 10 0.31 -7.95 10.02
CA HIS A 10 0.72 -7.40 11.32
C HIS A 10 -0.46 -7.06 12.22
N SER A 11 -1.66 -6.93 11.67
CA SER A 11 -2.88 -6.64 12.41
C SER A 11 -3.89 -7.76 12.29
N GLU A 12 -4.34 -8.30 13.42
CA GLU A 12 -5.43 -9.28 13.48
C GLU A 12 -6.69 -8.75 12.76
N LYS A 13 -7.06 -7.49 13.03
CA LYS A 13 -8.24 -6.86 12.40
C LYS A 13 -8.13 -6.70 10.89
N ILE A 14 -6.92 -6.49 10.36
CA ILE A 14 -6.70 -6.42 8.91
C ILE A 14 -6.83 -7.82 8.30
N ALA A 15 -6.23 -8.83 8.90
CA ALA A 15 -6.33 -10.20 8.42
C ALA A 15 -7.77 -10.70 8.41
N ASP A 16 -8.49 -10.49 9.52
CA ASP A 16 -9.89 -10.89 9.67
C ASP A 16 -10.79 -10.14 8.69
N GLY A 17 -10.67 -8.82 8.60
CA GLY A 17 -11.49 -8.01 7.68
C GLY A 17 -11.22 -8.31 6.21
N ALA A 18 -9.96 -8.57 5.84
CA ALA A 18 -9.63 -8.98 4.47
C ALA A 18 -10.21 -10.36 4.13
N ALA A 19 -10.12 -11.32 5.06
CA ALA A 19 -10.70 -12.65 4.91
C ALA A 19 -12.24 -12.58 4.81
N GLU A 20 -12.89 -11.77 5.67
CA GLU A 20 -14.34 -11.55 5.63
C GLU A 20 -14.79 -10.97 4.29
N LEU A 21 -14.07 -9.96 3.78
CA LEU A 21 -14.36 -9.34 2.47
C LEU A 21 -14.26 -10.36 1.34
N ALA A 22 -13.17 -11.13 1.28
CA ALA A 22 -12.94 -12.12 0.23
C ALA A 22 -13.98 -13.27 0.28
N ALA A 23 -14.37 -13.69 1.47
CA ALA A 23 -15.39 -14.73 1.66
C ALA A 23 -16.78 -14.33 1.12
N GLN A 24 -17.10 -13.03 1.02
CA GLN A 24 -18.34 -12.58 0.38
C GLN A 24 -18.40 -12.92 -1.11
N MET A 25 -17.24 -12.99 -1.77
CA MET A 25 -17.15 -13.27 -3.21
C MET A 25 -16.80 -14.73 -3.50
N ALA A 26 -16.30 -15.44 -2.50
CA ALA A 26 -15.87 -16.84 -2.61
C ALA A 26 -16.30 -17.66 -1.38
N PRO A 27 -17.61 -17.91 -1.20
CA PRO A 27 -18.15 -18.51 0.02
C PRO A 27 -17.73 -19.98 0.26
N ASP A 28 -17.28 -20.68 -0.78
CA ASP A 28 -16.86 -22.09 -0.66
C ASP A 28 -15.34 -22.24 -0.49
N VAL A 29 -14.58 -21.12 -0.49
CA VAL A 29 -13.13 -21.12 -0.30
C VAL A 29 -12.79 -20.98 1.16
N VAL A 30 -11.90 -21.83 1.67
CA VAL A 30 -11.37 -21.70 3.02
C VAL A 30 -10.29 -20.63 3.04
N ILE A 31 -10.54 -19.56 3.80
CA ILE A 31 -9.62 -18.43 3.99
C ILE A 31 -9.28 -18.35 5.49
N LEU A 32 -8.01 -18.47 5.83
CA LEU A 32 -7.54 -18.55 7.21
C LEU A 32 -6.71 -17.29 7.56
N PRO A 33 -7.21 -16.42 8.43
CA PRO A 33 -6.45 -15.27 8.89
C PRO A 33 -5.39 -15.65 9.93
N ALA A 34 -4.19 -15.07 9.80
CA ALA A 34 -3.07 -15.19 10.74
C ALA A 34 -2.49 -13.79 11.00
N GLY A 35 -3.23 -12.98 11.75
CA GLY A 35 -2.90 -11.58 12.04
C GLY A 35 -2.49 -11.31 13.48
N GLY A 36 -1.63 -10.31 13.67
CA GLY A 36 -1.19 -9.85 14.98
C GLY A 36 -0.24 -10.81 15.70
N THR A 37 0.25 -10.39 16.86
CA THR A 37 1.03 -11.22 17.77
C THR A 37 0.11 -12.08 18.67
N ASP A 38 0.68 -13.03 19.41
CA ASP A 38 -0.09 -13.93 20.31
C ASP A 38 -0.78 -13.18 21.44
N ASP A 39 -0.22 -12.04 21.85
CA ASP A 39 -0.80 -11.17 22.88
C ASP A 39 -1.71 -10.05 22.30
N GLY A 40 -2.08 -10.15 21.00
CA GLY A 40 -3.04 -9.25 20.33
C GLY A 40 -2.46 -7.89 19.93
N ARG A 41 -1.15 -7.69 19.96
CA ARG A 41 -0.48 -6.46 19.49
C ARG A 41 -0.21 -6.49 18.00
N ILE A 42 0.22 -5.35 17.46
CA ILE A 42 0.71 -5.23 16.09
C ILE A 42 2.05 -5.96 15.96
N GLY A 43 2.15 -6.83 14.98
CA GLY A 43 3.30 -7.67 14.66
C GLY A 43 2.84 -9.00 14.05
N THR A 44 3.78 -9.89 13.73
CA THR A 44 3.48 -11.22 13.20
C THR A 44 3.86 -12.29 14.24
N SER A 45 3.11 -13.40 14.29
CA SER A 45 3.39 -14.57 15.10
C SER A 45 3.67 -15.76 14.19
N LEU A 46 4.86 -16.36 14.34
CA LEU A 46 5.22 -17.58 13.64
C LEU A 46 4.25 -18.72 14.01
N GLU A 47 3.85 -18.80 15.29
CA GLU A 47 2.94 -19.83 15.80
C GLU A 47 1.55 -19.72 15.16
N LYS A 48 0.98 -18.51 15.06
CA LYS A 48 -0.31 -18.28 14.37
C LYS A 48 -0.24 -18.64 12.89
N VAL A 49 0.86 -18.28 12.21
CA VAL A 49 1.04 -18.60 10.78
C VAL A 49 1.17 -20.11 10.59
N MET A 50 1.96 -20.80 11.41
CA MET A 50 2.08 -22.25 11.37
C MET A 50 0.73 -22.94 11.59
N ALA A 51 -0.03 -22.53 12.60
CA ALA A 51 -1.34 -23.09 12.88
C ALA A 51 -2.33 -22.89 11.72
N ALA A 52 -2.30 -21.72 11.06
CA ALA A 52 -3.13 -21.47 9.88
C ALA A 52 -2.71 -22.33 8.68
N LEU A 53 -1.40 -22.51 8.46
CA LEU A 53 -0.88 -23.38 7.40
C LEU A 53 -1.21 -24.86 7.65
N GLU A 54 -1.07 -25.34 8.87
CA GLU A 54 -1.46 -26.70 9.25
C GLU A 54 -2.97 -26.93 9.04
N GLN A 55 -3.80 -25.96 9.41
CA GLN A 55 -5.25 -26.02 9.17
C GLN A 55 -5.58 -25.94 7.67
N ALA A 56 -4.77 -25.24 6.89
CA ALA A 56 -4.90 -25.16 5.43
C ALA A 56 -4.41 -26.45 4.73
N ALA A 57 -3.66 -27.32 5.39
CA ALA A 57 -3.19 -28.56 4.79
C ALA A 57 -4.34 -29.48 4.35
N GLY A 58 -4.11 -30.34 3.33
CA GLY A 58 -5.10 -31.31 2.83
C GLY A 58 -6.11 -30.78 1.82
N GLY A 59 -5.91 -29.54 1.28
CA GLY A 59 -6.57 -29.04 0.08
C GLY A 59 -5.78 -29.36 -1.20
N ASP A 60 -6.14 -28.68 -2.30
CA ASP A 60 -5.42 -28.75 -3.59
C ASP A 60 -4.23 -27.77 -3.63
N GLY A 61 -3.62 -27.46 -2.49
CA GLY A 61 -2.55 -26.49 -2.27
C GLY A 61 -3.00 -25.29 -1.45
N VAL A 62 -2.01 -24.51 -1.02
CA VAL A 62 -2.22 -23.30 -0.21
C VAL A 62 -1.56 -22.10 -0.89
N VAL A 63 -2.27 -20.96 -0.94
CA VAL A 63 -1.68 -19.68 -1.35
C VAL A 63 -1.71 -18.71 -0.18
N VAL A 64 -0.53 -18.14 0.13
CA VAL A 64 -0.33 -17.20 1.23
C VAL A 64 -0.23 -15.78 0.68
N LEU A 65 -0.97 -14.86 1.28
CA LEU A 65 -0.88 -13.43 1.01
C LEU A 65 -0.42 -12.70 2.28
N THR A 66 0.40 -11.66 2.09
CA THR A 66 1.04 -10.93 3.18
C THR A 66 0.87 -9.43 3.01
N ASP A 67 0.92 -8.66 4.10
CA ASP A 67 0.82 -7.19 4.05
C ASP A 67 2.18 -6.50 3.84
N LEU A 68 3.17 -6.80 4.65
CA LEU A 68 4.48 -6.14 4.67
C LEU A 68 5.63 -7.17 4.62
N GLY A 69 6.83 -6.70 4.25
CA GLY A 69 7.99 -7.59 4.06
C GLY A 69 8.33 -8.49 5.24
N SER A 70 8.15 -8.05 6.51
CA SER A 70 8.35 -8.91 7.68
C SER A 70 7.31 -10.02 7.81
N ALA A 71 6.09 -9.83 7.29
CA ALA A 71 5.10 -10.90 7.21
C ALA A 71 5.49 -11.96 6.17
N VAL A 72 6.12 -11.55 5.06
CA VAL A 72 6.72 -12.48 4.08
C VAL A 72 7.75 -13.36 4.77
N MET A 73 8.71 -12.77 5.49
CA MET A 73 9.76 -13.51 6.20
C MET A 73 9.19 -14.50 7.24
N THR A 74 8.13 -14.10 7.96
CA THR A 74 7.46 -14.99 8.93
C THR A 74 6.75 -16.13 8.21
N ALA A 75 6.09 -15.86 7.08
CA ALA A 75 5.42 -16.89 6.28
C ALA A 75 6.44 -17.87 5.66
N GLU A 76 7.54 -17.37 5.07
CA GLU A 76 8.62 -18.20 4.54
C GLU A 76 9.20 -19.11 5.63
N SER A 77 9.49 -18.55 6.82
CA SER A 77 9.98 -19.34 7.95
C SER A 77 8.99 -20.41 8.39
N ALA A 78 7.67 -20.10 8.41
CA ALA A 78 6.65 -21.07 8.77
C ALA A 78 6.55 -22.21 7.75
N VAL A 79 6.68 -21.92 6.46
CA VAL A 79 6.65 -22.90 5.37
C VAL A 79 7.81 -23.91 5.49
N GLU A 80 9.01 -23.45 5.89
CA GLU A 80 10.18 -24.34 6.08
C GLU A 80 9.95 -25.44 7.13
N PHE A 81 9.05 -25.24 8.09
CA PHE A 81 8.71 -26.23 9.11
C PHE A 81 7.63 -27.22 8.67
N LEU A 82 7.00 -27.04 7.52
CA LEU A 82 5.95 -27.93 7.04
C LEU A 82 6.53 -29.25 6.49
N PRO A 83 5.79 -30.36 6.62
CA PRO A 83 6.18 -31.64 6.00
C PRO A 83 6.25 -31.61 4.47
N ASP A 84 5.43 -30.76 3.84
CA ASP A 84 5.33 -30.58 2.38
C ASP A 84 5.32 -29.06 2.04
N PRO A 85 6.49 -28.42 2.06
CA PRO A 85 6.59 -26.99 1.78
C PRO A 85 6.24 -26.63 0.33
N ASP A 86 6.39 -27.57 -0.61
CA ASP A 86 6.10 -27.31 -2.04
C ASP A 86 4.60 -27.17 -2.32
N SER A 87 3.73 -27.59 -1.40
CA SER A 87 2.28 -27.39 -1.50
C SER A 87 1.83 -25.97 -1.15
N VAL A 88 2.74 -25.10 -0.68
CA VAL A 88 2.44 -23.74 -0.25
C VAL A 88 3.13 -22.74 -1.16
N LEU A 89 2.38 -21.82 -1.74
CA LEU A 89 2.86 -20.77 -2.62
C LEU A 89 2.62 -19.39 -1.97
N LEU A 90 3.67 -18.57 -1.87
CA LEU A 90 3.52 -17.16 -1.49
C LEU A 90 3.21 -16.34 -2.75
N ALA A 91 2.23 -15.43 -2.65
CA ALA A 91 1.88 -14.51 -3.71
C ALA A 91 2.44 -13.12 -3.42
N ASP A 92 3.17 -12.53 -4.38
CA ASP A 92 3.62 -11.14 -4.33
C ASP A 92 2.53 -10.21 -4.89
N ALA A 93 1.56 -9.87 -4.06
CA ALA A 93 0.37 -9.11 -4.45
C ALA A 93 -0.06 -8.11 -3.36
N PRO A 94 -0.79 -7.05 -3.72
CA PRO A 94 -1.49 -6.22 -2.74
C PRO A 94 -2.44 -7.08 -1.91
N LEU A 95 -2.39 -6.97 -0.57
CA LEU A 95 -3.07 -7.91 0.31
C LEU A 95 -4.57 -8.05 0.03
N VAL A 96 -5.29 -6.94 -0.02
CA VAL A 96 -6.77 -6.98 -0.12
C VAL A 96 -7.21 -7.36 -1.53
N GLU A 97 -6.72 -6.63 -2.53
CA GLU A 97 -7.10 -6.85 -3.94
C GLU A 97 -6.61 -8.22 -4.43
N GLY A 98 -5.38 -8.58 -4.06
CA GLY A 98 -4.80 -9.89 -4.40
C GLY A 98 -5.55 -11.03 -3.73
N LEU A 99 -5.97 -10.87 -2.45
CA LEU A 99 -6.77 -11.89 -1.76
C LEU A 99 -8.12 -12.11 -2.42
N VAL A 100 -8.80 -11.03 -2.82
CA VAL A 100 -10.08 -11.12 -3.52
C VAL A 100 -9.91 -11.84 -4.85
N ALA A 101 -8.89 -11.48 -5.64
CA ALA A 101 -8.62 -12.14 -6.92
C ALA A 101 -8.26 -13.63 -6.75
N ALA A 102 -7.42 -13.95 -5.76
CA ALA A 102 -7.08 -15.33 -5.39
C ALA A 102 -8.32 -16.13 -4.99
N ALA A 103 -9.18 -15.56 -4.15
CA ALA A 103 -10.39 -16.21 -3.68
C ALA A 103 -11.36 -16.52 -4.83
N VAL A 104 -11.58 -15.57 -5.73
CA VAL A 104 -12.42 -15.76 -6.91
C VAL A 104 -11.84 -16.83 -7.84
N ALA A 105 -10.53 -16.85 -8.06
CA ALA A 105 -9.87 -17.88 -8.87
C ALA A 105 -9.99 -19.28 -8.23
N ALA A 106 -9.79 -19.39 -6.91
CA ALA A 106 -9.98 -20.62 -6.16
C ALA A 106 -11.44 -21.11 -6.20
N GLN A 107 -12.40 -20.22 -6.06
CA GLN A 107 -13.84 -20.51 -6.19
C GLN A 107 -14.19 -21.03 -7.60
N ALA A 108 -13.52 -20.53 -8.63
CA ALA A 108 -13.67 -20.98 -10.01
C ALA A 108 -12.96 -22.32 -10.29
N GLY A 109 -12.22 -22.89 -9.32
CA GLY A 109 -11.57 -24.19 -9.44
C GLY A 109 -10.14 -24.13 -10.03
N ALA A 110 -9.49 -22.97 -10.03
CA ALA A 110 -8.09 -22.86 -10.41
C ALA A 110 -7.18 -23.65 -9.44
N ASP A 111 -6.05 -24.18 -9.95
CA ASP A 111 -5.01 -24.77 -9.14
C ASP A 111 -4.21 -23.70 -8.35
N ALA A 112 -3.34 -24.11 -7.43
CA ALA A 112 -2.56 -23.20 -6.58
C ALA A 112 -1.71 -22.21 -7.41
N THR A 113 -1.15 -22.64 -8.54
CA THR A 113 -0.38 -21.78 -9.44
C THR A 113 -1.27 -20.72 -10.09
N GLY A 114 -2.43 -21.11 -10.60
CA GLY A 114 -3.42 -20.20 -11.19
C GLY A 114 -3.97 -19.20 -10.17
N VAL A 115 -4.24 -19.65 -8.93
CA VAL A 115 -4.69 -18.79 -7.83
C VAL A 115 -3.62 -17.76 -7.46
N ARG A 116 -2.35 -18.17 -7.34
CA ARG A 116 -1.24 -17.23 -7.12
C ARG A 116 -1.11 -16.22 -8.24
N GLN A 117 -1.15 -16.68 -9.50
CA GLN A 117 -1.06 -15.80 -10.68
C GLN A 117 -2.22 -14.80 -10.73
N ALA A 118 -3.43 -15.20 -10.35
CA ALA A 118 -4.58 -14.30 -10.27
C ALA A 118 -4.35 -13.19 -9.22
N ALA A 119 -3.80 -13.53 -8.05
CA ALA A 119 -3.44 -12.53 -7.05
C ALA A 119 -2.37 -11.55 -7.55
N GLU A 120 -1.30 -12.06 -8.18
CA GLU A 120 -0.18 -11.26 -8.67
C GLU A 120 -0.54 -10.39 -9.90
N ALA A 121 -1.52 -10.82 -10.69
CA ALA A 121 -2.00 -10.09 -11.86
C ALA A 121 -2.64 -8.74 -11.49
N VAL A 122 -3.17 -8.59 -10.29
CA VAL A 122 -3.75 -7.33 -9.80
C VAL A 122 -2.71 -6.20 -9.81
N ARG A 123 -1.45 -6.51 -9.49
CA ARG A 123 -0.35 -5.54 -9.54
C ARG A 123 -0.01 -5.10 -10.97
N ARG A 124 -0.32 -5.95 -11.98
CA ARG A 124 -0.07 -5.69 -13.40
C ARG A 124 -1.28 -5.11 -14.12
N ALA A 125 -2.47 -5.20 -13.51
CA ALA A 125 -3.61 -4.47 -14.06
C ALA A 125 -3.20 -2.99 -14.08
N PRO A 126 -3.27 -2.30 -15.26
CA PRO A 126 -3.20 -0.86 -15.23
C PRO A 126 -4.25 -0.44 -14.21
N ALA A 127 -3.88 0.40 -13.24
CA ALA A 127 -4.87 1.10 -12.44
C ALA A 127 -5.97 1.51 -13.42
N PRO A 128 -7.29 1.30 -13.10
CA PRO A 128 -8.34 1.80 -13.96
C PRO A 128 -7.89 3.19 -14.32
N GLU A 129 -7.69 3.43 -15.64
CA GLU A 129 -7.16 4.71 -16.10
C GLU A 129 -7.89 5.76 -15.30
N ALA A 130 -7.22 6.29 -14.29
CA ALA A 130 -7.60 7.57 -13.75
C ALA A 130 -7.73 8.40 -15.01
N PRO A 131 -8.90 9.07 -15.26
CA PRO A 131 -9.12 9.78 -16.49
C PRO A 131 -7.78 10.42 -16.79
N GLU A 132 -7.18 10.07 -17.95
CA GLU A 132 -5.80 10.34 -18.31
C GLU A 132 -5.45 11.67 -17.66
N ALA A 133 -4.56 11.65 -16.65
CA ALA A 133 -3.96 12.89 -16.20
C ALA A 133 -3.49 13.51 -17.51
N PRO A 134 -3.99 14.67 -17.89
CA PRO A 134 -3.70 15.24 -19.19
C PRO A 134 -2.21 15.04 -19.37
N ALA A 135 -1.83 14.37 -20.48
CA ALA A 135 -0.46 13.96 -20.79
C ALA A 135 0.44 15.03 -20.22
N GLU A 136 1.48 14.66 -19.44
CA GLU A 136 2.41 15.62 -18.86
C GLU A 136 2.65 16.66 -19.96
N GLU A 137 1.83 17.71 -19.99
CA GLU A 137 2.16 18.91 -20.71
C GLU A 137 3.45 19.31 -19.99
N GLU A 138 4.58 19.07 -20.64
CA GLU A 138 5.86 19.59 -20.17
C GLU A 138 5.57 21.01 -19.75
N LEU A 139 5.64 21.28 -18.44
CA LEU A 139 5.35 22.58 -17.87
C LEU A 139 6.17 23.57 -18.67
N SER A 140 5.52 24.22 -19.67
CA SER A 140 6.18 24.90 -20.77
C SER A 140 6.60 26.27 -20.27
N GLY A 141 7.81 26.37 -19.71
CA GLY A 141 8.41 27.61 -19.28
C GLY A 141 8.95 27.59 -17.85
N PRO A 142 9.71 28.60 -17.46
CA PRO A 142 10.17 28.77 -16.09
C PRO A 142 8.97 28.89 -15.15
N PRO A 143 9.08 28.43 -13.88
CA PRO A 143 7.99 28.57 -12.91
C PRO A 143 7.66 30.05 -12.68
N GLU A 144 6.38 30.38 -12.56
CA GLU A 144 5.91 31.73 -12.24
C GLU A 144 6.19 32.12 -10.80
N ALA A 145 6.28 31.12 -9.91
CA ALA A 145 6.75 31.27 -8.54
C ALA A 145 7.50 30.02 -8.08
N ALA A 146 8.55 30.23 -7.31
CA ALA A 146 9.31 29.13 -6.70
C ALA A 146 9.80 29.53 -5.30
N GLY A 147 10.13 28.52 -4.47
CA GLY A 147 10.70 28.76 -3.15
C GLY A 147 11.28 27.48 -2.56
N ASP A 148 12.29 27.66 -1.71
CA ASP A 148 12.98 26.60 -0.98
C ASP A 148 12.62 26.68 0.50
N PHE A 149 12.17 25.58 1.08
CA PHE A 149 11.73 25.53 2.50
C PHE A 149 12.30 24.31 3.19
N GLU A 150 12.94 24.51 4.34
CA GLU A 150 13.52 23.42 5.13
C GLU A 150 12.45 22.80 6.03
N LEU A 151 12.31 21.47 6.00
CA LEU A 151 11.43 20.70 6.87
C LEU A 151 11.89 20.78 8.33
N VAL A 152 11.07 21.38 9.19
CA VAL A 152 11.38 21.57 10.62
C VAL A 152 10.76 20.52 11.53
N ASN A 153 9.68 19.84 11.09
CA ASN A 153 9.00 18.81 11.87
C ASN A 153 9.83 17.52 11.99
N GLN A 154 9.75 16.86 13.16
CA GLN A 154 10.60 15.69 13.48
C GLN A 154 10.38 14.49 12.54
N ALA A 155 9.13 14.25 12.16
CA ALA A 155 8.78 13.09 11.33
C ALA A 155 8.97 13.32 9.82
N GLY A 156 9.31 14.56 9.39
CA GLY A 156 9.48 14.89 7.97
C GLY A 156 8.18 14.78 7.17
N MET A 157 8.32 14.45 5.87
CA MET A 157 7.18 14.27 4.95
C MET A 157 6.55 12.89 5.16
N HIS A 158 5.38 12.85 5.76
CA HIS A 158 4.56 11.67 5.96
C HIS A 158 3.09 11.97 5.61
N ALA A 159 2.17 11.04 5.88
CA ALA A 159 0.77 11.16 5.43
C ALA A 159 0.07 12.47 5.83
N ARG A 160 0.30 13.01 7.04
CA ARG A 160 -0.36 14.24 7.50
C ARG A 160 0.17 15.51 6.80
N PRO A 161 1.49 15.79 6.71
CA PRO A 161 2.03 16.84 5.86
C PRO A 161 1.59 16.73 4.41
N ALA A 162 1.72 15.55 3.79
CA ALA A 162 1.32 15.31 2.42
C ALA A 162 -0.17 15.63 2.17
N ALA A 163 -1.06 15.18 3.07
CA ALA A 163 -2.49 15.47 3.00
C ALA A 163 -2.80 16.97 3.13
N LYS A 164 -2.07 17.70 4.00
CA LYS A 164 -2.25 19.15 4.15
C LYS A 164 -1.83 19.92 2.91
N ILE A 165 -0.70 19.54 2.30
CA ILE A 165 -0.24 20.15 1.05
C ILE A 165 -1.25 19.87 -0.05
N ALA A 166 -1.50 18.60 -0.37
CA ALA A 166 -2.39 18.23 -1.47
C ALA A 166 -3.81 18.76 -1.31
N GLY A 167 -4.38 18.67 -0.10
CA GLY A 167 -5.73 19.18 0.17
C GLY A 167 -5.85 20.69 0.05
N GLY A 168 -4.82 21.44 0.39
CA GLY A 168 -4.85 22.90 0.27
C GLY A 168 -4.60 23.39 -1.16
N LEU A 169 -3.86 22.63 -1.96
CA LEU A 169 -3.63 22.96 -3.38
C LEU A 169 -4.82 22.63 -4.26
N ALA A 170 -5.64 21.65 -3.89
CA ALA A 170 -6.78 21.19 -4.70
C ALA A 170 -7.82 22.26 -5.10
N GLY A 171 -7.85 23.40 -4.40
CA GLY A 171 -8.75 24.52 -4.69
C GLY A 171 -8.07 25.74 -5.33
N MET A 172 -6.80 25.61 -5.75
CA MET A 172 -6.03 26.69 -6.36
C MET A 172 -5.92 26.49 -7.87
N ASP A 173 -5.98 27.56 -8.62
CA ASP A 173 -5.71 27.57 -10.06
C ASP A 173 -4.19 27.67 -10.29
N ALA A 174 -3.49 26.61 -9.90
CA ALA A 174 -2.03 26.50 -10.00
C ALA A 174 -1.62 25.05 -10.12
N GLU A 175 -0.68 24.78 -10.98
CA GLU A 175 0.07 23.53 -11.05
C GLU A 175 1.31 23.67 -10.17
N VAL A 176 1.55 22.72 -9.28
CA VAL A 176 2.61 22.82 -8.26
C VAL A 176 3.42 21.56 -8.22
N THR A 177 4.75 21.68 -8.25
CA THR A 177 5.64 20.56 -7.95
C THR A 177 6.40 20.79 -6.66
N VAL A 178 6.72 19.70 -5.96
CA VAL A 178 7.55 19.66 -4.76
C VAL A 178 8.67 18.66 -5.02
N ASN A 179 9.91 19.14 -5.17
CA ASN A 179 11.05 18.32 -5.61
C ASN A 179 10.74 17.50 -6.88
N GLY A 180 10.02 18.10 -7.83
CA GLY A 180 9.63 17.48 -9.09
C GLY A 180 8.43 16.52 -9.01
N VAL A 181 7.82 16.36 -7.85
CA VAL A 181 6.62 15.53 -7.64
C VAL A 181 5.38 16.42 -7.60
N ASP A 182 4.28 15.97 -8.22
CA ASP A 182 3.00 16.68 -8.19
C ASP A 182 2.55 16.98 -6.74
N GLY A 183 2.42 18.27 -6.43
CA GLY A 183 2.01 18.76 -5.11
C GLY A 183 0.57 18.42 -4.74
N ALA A 184 -0.29 18.10 -5.71
CA ALA A 184 -1.65 17.62 -5.48
C ALA A 184 -1.70 16.10 -5.20
N SER A 185 -0.62 15.37 -5.45
CA SER A 185 -0.52 13.94 -5.20
C SER A 185 -0.01 13.63 -3.79
N MET A 186 -0.91 13.34 -2.86
CA MET A 186 -0.54 12.91 -1.50
C MET A 186 0.42 11.71 -1.51
N THR A 187 0.15 10.72 -2.36
CA THR A 187 0.99 9.51 -2.48
C THR A 187 2.37 9.86 -3.03
N GLY A 188 2.42 10.70 -4.08
CA GLY A 188 3.67 11.18 -4.65
C GLY A 188 4.53 11.93 -3.62
N LEU A 189 3.94 12.85 -2.85
CA LEU A 189 4.64 13.58 -1.78
C LEU A 189 5.23 12.65 -0.72
N MET A 190 4.55 11.57 -0.38
CA MET A 190 5.06 10.57 0.57
C MET A 190 6.28 9.80 0.03
N THR A 191 6.39 9.62 -1.29
CA THR A 191 7.54 8.92 -1.90
C THR A 191 8.84 9.74 -1.84
N LEU A 192 8.76 11.05 -1.56
CA LEU A 192 9.95 11.89 -1.39
C LEU A 192 10.86 11.42 -0.25
N GLY A 193 10.31 10.73 0.76
CA GLY A 193 11.08 10.25 1.92
C GLY A 193 11.85 11.37 2.64
N ALA A 194 11.42 12.63 2.50
CA ALA A 194 12.11 13.80 3.03
C ALA A 194 11.98 13.86 4.55
N GLY A 195 13.11 13.77 5.25
CA GLY A 195 13.19 13.88 6.71
C GLY A 195 13.38 15.32 7.18
N ARG A 196 13.44 15.52 8.51
CA ARG A 196 13.77 16.81 9.12
C ARG A 196 15.09 17.33 8.57
N GLY A 197 15.16 18.62 8.23
CA GLY A 197 16.33 19.27 7.64
C GLY A 197 16.43 19.12 6.11
N SER A 198 15.56 18.30 5.48
CA SER A 198 15.48 18.26 4.02
C SER A 198 14.86 19.54 3.49
N VAL A 199 15.39 20.03 2.37
CA VAL A 199 14.84 21.19 1.66
C VAL A 199 13.81 20.73 0.64
N LEU A 200 12.63 21.31 0.69
CA LEU A 200 11.60 21.15 -0.32
C LEU A 200 11.72 22.30 -1.32
N HIS A 201 12.03 21.96 -2.56
CA HIS A 201 12.00 22.88 -3.68
C HIS A 201 10.60 22.90 -4.29
N ILE A 202 9.91 24.02 -4.20
CA ILE A 202 8.53 24.19 -4.66
C ILE A 202 8.53 25.07 -5.88
N GLU A 203 7.94 24.57 -6.94
CA GLU A 203 7.73 25.32 -8.19
C GLU A 203 6.24 25.35 -8.49
N ALA A 204 5.76 26.49 -9.01
CA ALA A 204 4.35 26.65 -9.31
C ALA A 204 4.12 27.47 -10.58
N TRP A 205 3.10 27.09 -11.34
CA TRP A 205 2.64 27.74 -12.58
C TRP A 205 1.16 28.05 -12.46
N GLY A 206 0.70 29.08 -13.13
CA GLY A 206 -0.69 29.49 -13.19
C GLY A 206 -1.05 30.67 -12.30
N PRO A 207 -2.30 31.18 -12.41
CA PRO A 207 -2.76 32.40 -11.75
C PRO A 207 -2.56 32.46 -10.24
N ASP A 208 -2.64 31.29 -9.56
CA ASP A 208 -2.46 31.18 -8.10
C ASP A 208 -1.04 30.76 -7.71
N ALA A 209 -0.04 30.73 -8.62
CA ALA A 209 1.30 30.19 -8.37
C ALA A 209 1.97 30.79 -7.11
N ALA A 210 2.00 32.12 -6.98
CA ALA A 210 2.60 32.78 -5.82
C ALA A 210 1.86 32.46 -4.51
N LYS A 211 0.55 32.30 -4.57
CA LYS A 211 -0.28 31.93 -3.42
C LYS A 211 -0.03 30.46 -3.01
N ALA A 212 0.14 29.57 -3.97
CA ALA A 212 0.44 28.17 -3.74
C ALA A 212 1.81 27.98 -3.07
N VAL A 213 2.87 28.61 -3.59
CA VAL A 213 4.22 28.59 -2.98
C VAL A 213 4.17 29.14 -1.55
N LYS A 214 3.51 30.26 -1.32
CA LYS A 214 3.35 30.86 0.01
C LYS A 214 2.58 29.94 0.96
N TYR A 215 1.55 29.26 0.47
CA TYR A 215 0.74 28.31 1.26
C TYR A 215 1.60 27.13 1.72
N VAL A 216 2.28 26.46 0.78
CA VAL A 216 3.11 25.30 1.10
C VAL A 216 4.28 25.70 2.01
N GLY A 217 4.96 26.82 1.69
CA GLY A 217 6.05 27.34 2.52
C GLY A 217 5.61 27.63 3.96
N GLY A 218 4.45 28.26 4.13
CA GLY A 218 3.90 28.52 5.46
C GLY A 218 3.57 27.26 6.26
N LEU A 219 3.12 26.18 5.60
CA LEU A 219 2.93 24.88 6.24
C LEU A 219 4.27 24.27 6.71
N VAL A 220 5.31 24.34 5.85
CA VAL A 220 6.64 23.80 6.16
C VAL A 220 7.27 24.57 7.33
N GLU A 221 7.28 25.92 7.28
CA GLU A 221 7.82 26.79 8.34
C GLU A 221 7.09 26.61 9.67
N ALA A 222 5.77 26.35 9.64
CA ALA A 222 4.97 26.06 10.81
C ALA A 222 5.11 24.60 11.31
N GLY A 223 5.99 23.78 10.69
CA GLY A 223 6.17 22.37 11.02
C GLY A 223 4.89 21.55 10.88
N PHE A 224 3.98 21.97 10.00
CA PHE A 224 2.65 21.36 9.80
C PHE A 224 1.80 21.33 11.09
N GLY A 225 2.11 22.15 12.08
CA GLY A 225 1.48 22.13 13.39
C GLY A 225 1.81 20.89 14.23
N GLU A 226 2.95 20.28 13.96
CA GLU A 226 3.52 19.17 14.71
C GLU A 226 4.63 19.68 15.64
N PRO A 227 4.84 19.03 16.81
CA PRO A 227 5.91 19.41 17.73
C PRO A 227 7.31 19.08 17.21
#